data_16799427d28d3bba8628ccf33c24869e
#
_entry.id   16799427d28d3bba8628ccf33c24869e
#
_cell.length_a   1.000
_cell.length_b   1.000
_cell.length_c   1.000
_cell.angle_alpha   90.00
_cell.angle_beta   90.00
_cell.angle_gamma   90.00
#
_symmetry.space_group_name_H-M   'P 1'
#
loop_
_entity.id
_entity.type
_entity.pdbx_description
1 polymer ?
#
loop_
_entity_poly.entity_id
_entity_poly.type
_entity_poly.pdbx_seq_one_letter_code
_entity_poly.pdbx_strand_id
1 'polypeptide(L)'
;MIDAACEIINEALDGADDSVALLLENLWLPGLRFTRPEITKRLLDGVKYPNKGLMLDTGHVLHNDLDIRTQEEGVAYIHRLLDAHGDLCRAIRGVHLNQSLTGDYCREIMAHPPEMGETYPKRSEQMFYHAFAVDKHLPFTGAGIKELIDRIAPEYLTFEFITESREQHEAYLKAQKRALGMQ
;
A
#
# COMPACT_ATOMS: atom_id res chain seq x y z
N MET A 1 5.01 0.30 -19.52
CA MET A 1 3.95 0.45 -18.48
C MET A 1 4.05 1.80 -17.79
N ILE A 2 5.14 2.15 -17.10
CA ILE A 2 5.26 3.45 -16.39
C ILE A 2 5.05 4.64 -17.33
N ASP A 3 5.70 4.67 -18.49
CA ASP A 3 5.57 5.79 -19.43
C ASP A 3 4.13 5.96 -19.93
N ALA A 4 3.46 4.84 -20.25
CA ALA A 4 2.05 4.88 -20.65
C ALA A 4 1.15 5.39 -19.51
N ALA A 5 1.44 5.01 -18.26
CA ALA A 5 0.72 5.57 -17.11
C ALA A 5 0.95 7.07 -16.97
N CYS A 6 2.21 7.54 -17.13
CA CYS A 6 2.53 8.96 -17.10
C CYS A 6 1.82 9.72 -18.24
N GLU A 7 1.79 9.17 -19.45
CA GLU A 7 1.09 9.76 -20.60
C GLU A 7 -0.41 9.95 -20.30
N ILE A 8 -1.08 8.89 -19.82
CA ILE A 8 -2.51 8.92 -19.48
C ILE A 8 -2.79 9.94 -18.37
N ILE A 9 -1.97 9.96 -17.31
CA ILE A 9 -2.12 10.91 -16.21
C ILE A 9 -1.92 12.34 -16.71
N ASN A 10 -0.89 12.57 -17.53
CA ASN A 10 -0.60 13.89 -18.06
C ASN A 10 -1.70 14.40 -19.00
N GLU A 11 -2.28 13.52 -19.82
CA GLU A 11 -3.41 13.85 -20.69
C GLU A 11 -4.67 14.13 -19.87
N ALA A 12 -4.97 13.30 -18.87
CA ALA A 12 -6.16 13.44 -18.02
C ALA A 12 -6.14 14.71 -17.15
N LEU A 13 -4.95 15.18 -16.78
CA LEU A 13 -4.77 16.35 -15.91
C LEU A 13 -4.26 17.59 -16.67
N ASP A 14 -4.25 17.56 -18.01
CA ASP A 14 -3.85 18.72 -18.80
C ASP A 14 -4.80 19.89 -18.56
N GLY A 15 -4.25 21.02 -18.12
CA GLY A 15 -5.02 22.20 -17.76
C GLY A 15 -5.86 22.09 -16.47
N ALA A 16 -5.70 21.01 -15.70
CA ALA A 16 -6.36 20.87 -14.41
C ALA A 16 -5.79 21.86 -13.38
N ASP A 17 -6.67 22.32 -12.48
CA ASP A 17 -6.28 23.12 -11.32
C ASP A 17 -5.39 22.30 -10.36
N ASP A 18 -4.27 22.86 -9.96
CA ASP A 18 -3.29 22.23 -9.08
C ASP A 18 -3.58 22.42 -7.57
N SER A 19 -4.76 22.91 -7.23
CA SER A 19 -5.23 23.06 -5.84
C SER A 19 -5.39 21.70 -5.11
N VAL A 20 -5.62 20.62 -5.87
CA VAL A 20 -5.79 19.25 -5.35
C VAL A 20 -4.49 18.47 -5.51
N ALA A 21 -4.06 17.79 -4.45
CA ALA A 21 -2.87 16.93 -4.51
C ALA A 21 -3.18 15.61 -5.24
N LEU A 22 -2.35 15.26 -6.23
CA LEU A 22 -2.31 13.93 -6.82
C LEU A 22 -1.31 13.06 -6.05
N LEU A 23 -1.79 12.03 -5.38
CA LEU A 23 -0.93 11.07 -4.70
C LEU A 23 -0.92 9.74 -5.46
N LEU A 24 0.26 9.33 -5.92
CA LEU A 24 0.48 8.11 -6.70
C LEU A 24 0.73 6.97 -5.72
N GLU A 25 -0.18 6.01 -5.70
CA GLU A 25 -0.14 4.90 -4.75
C GLU A 25 0.68 3.72 -5.28
N ASN A 26 1.45 3.10 -4.39
CA ASN A 26 2.09 1.82 -4.68
C ASN A 26 1.09 0.67 -4.54
N LEU A 27 1.21 -0.30 -5.43
CA LEU A 27 0.48 -1.56 -5.38
C LEU A 27 1.46 -2.75 -5.28
N TRP A 28 0.94 -3.97 -5.12
CA TRP A 28 1.76 -5.18 -5.15
C TRP A 28 2.01 -5.71 -6.57
N LEU A 29 1.38 -5.10 -7.59
CA LEU A 29 1.51 -5.52 -8.98
C LEU A 29 2.88 -5.13 -9.55
N PRO A 30 3.46 -5.94 -10.47
CA PRO A 30 4.72 -5.62 -11.10
C PRO A 30 4.73 -4.23 -11.74
N GLY A 31 5.78 -3.45 -11.46
CA GLY A 31 5.95 -2.09 -11.98
C GLY A 31 5.28 -0.98 -11.16
N LEU A 32 4.45 -1.33 -10.17
CA LEU A 32 3.81 -0.37 -9.27
C LEU A 32 4.28 -0.52 -7.82
N ARG A 33 5.26 -1.38 -7.57
CA ARG A 33 5.79 -1.67 -6.24
C ARG A 33 6.76 -0.58 -5.79
N PHE A 34 6.72 -0.24 -4.51
CA PHE A 34 7.71 0.64 -3.87
C PHE A 34 8.95 -0.17 -3.45
N THR A 35 9.63 -0.81 -4.42
CA THR A 35 10.81 -1.65 -4.15
C THR A 35 12.05 -1.20 -4.91
N ARG A 36 11.89 -0.34 -5.91
CA ARG A 36 12.96 0.05 -6.83
C ARG A 36 12.98 1.57 -7.00
N PRO A 37 13.95 2.27 -6.39
CA PRO A 37 14.03 3.73 -6.43
C PRO A 37 14.01 4.32 -7.84
N GLU A 38 14.65 3.66 -8.81
CA GLU A 38 14.68 4.10 -10.19
C GLU A 38 13.29 4.09 -10.87
N ILE A 39 12.41 3.18 -10.47
CA ILE A 39 11.03 3.13 -10.97
C ILE A 39 10.20 4.24 -10.32
N THR A 40 10.33 4.41 -9.01
CA THR A 40 9.69 5.50 -8.27
C THR A 40 10.10 6.86 -8.83
N LYS A 41 11.40 7.07 -9.06
CA LYS A 41 11.92 8.29 -9.69
C LYS A 41 11.33 8.51 -11.08
N ARG A 42 11.34 7.48 -11.93
CA ARG A 42 10.80 7.55 -13.30
C ARG A 42 9.32 7.95 -13.30
N LEU A 43 8.52 7.43 -12.38
CA LEU A 43 7.12 7.79 -12.22
C LEU A 43 6.97 9.26 -11.82
N LEU A 44 7.70 9.70 -10.79
CA LEU A 44 7.67 11.08 -10.32
C LEU A 44 8.12 12.08 -11.38
N ASP A 45 9.19 11.76 -12.13
CA ASP A 45 9.69 12.62 -13.20
C ASP A 45 8.74 12.65 -14.41
N GLY A 46 8.07 11.52 -14.71
CA GLY A 46 7.21 11.38 -15.87
C GLY A 46 5.84 12.06 -15.73
N VAL A 47 5.31 12.15 -14.52
CA VAL A 47 4.05 12.87 -14.25
C VAL A 47 4.33 14.37 -14.16
N LYS A 48 3.70 15.17 -15.03
CA LYS A 48 3.94 16.62 -15.14
C LYS A 48 3.11 17.45 -14.17
N TYR A 49 2.04 16.86 -13.59
CA TYR A 49 1.18 17.56 -12.65
C TYR A 49 2.00 18.12 -11.48
N PRO A 50 1.93 19.43 -11.18
CA PRO A 50 2.86 20.07 -10.26
C PRO A 50 2.61 19.67 -8.80
N ASN A 51 1.32 19.60 -8.36
CA ASN A 51 0.94 19.24 -6.99
C ASN A 51 0.80 17.72 -6.85
N LYS A 52 1.92 16.99 -6.99
CA LYS A 52 1.96 15.53 -6.88
C LYS A 52 2.82 15.05 -5.73
N GLY A 53 2.58 13.80 -5.35
CA GLY A 53 3.37 13.06 -4.36
C GLY A 53 3.13 11.57 -4.46
N LEU A 54 3.57 10.85 -3.45
CA LEU A 54 3.34 9.42 -3.29
C LEU A 54 2.36 9.18 -2.14
N MET A 55 1.49 8.19 -2.33
CA MET A 55 0.73 7.53 -1.28
C MET A 55 1.43 6.19 -1.00
N LEU A 56 1.99 6.04 0.18
CA LEU A 56 2.60 4.79 0.59
C LEU A 56 1.56 3.93 1.29
N ASP A 57 1.07 2.90 0.59
CA ASP A 57 0.29 1.86 1.24
C ASP A 57 1.23 0.82 1.86
N THR A 58 1.18 0.72 3.19
CA THR A 58 2.07 -0.14 3.96
C THR A 58 1.73 -1.62 3.82
N GLY A 59 0.45 -1.99 3.67
CA GLY A 59 0.01 -3.35 3.42
C GLY A 59 0.50 -3.86 2.07
N HIS A 60 0.35 -3.04 1.03
CA HIS A 60 0.84 -3.35 -0.31
C HIS A 60 2.37 -3.53 -0.37
N VAL A 61 3.12 -2.79 0.46
CA VAL A 61 4.57 -2.99 0.57
C VAL A 61 4.89 -4.36 1.10
N LEU A 62 4.17 -4.86 2.11
CA LEU A 62 4.43 -6.14 2.76
C LEU A 62 4.22 -7.34 1.82
N HIS A 63 3.38 -7.21 0.78
CA HIS A 63 3.19 -8.25 -0.23
C HIS A 63 4.40 -8.46 -1.16
N ASN A 64 5.41 -7.60 -1.10
CA ASN A 64 6.60 -7.75 -1.93
C ASN A 64 7.59 -8.78 -1.37
N ASP A 65 7.47 -9.14 -0.10
CA ASP A 65 8.29 -10.15 0.56
C ASP A 65 7.39 -11.12 1.35
N LEU A 66 7.12 -12.27 0.75
CA LEU A 66 6.22 -13.27 1.32
C LEU A 66 6.80 -13.99 2.55
N ASP A 67 8.07 -13.77 2.88
CA ASP A 67 8.73 -14.36 4.06
C ASP A 67 8.53 -13.54 5.33
N ILE A 68 7.98 -12.35 5.24
CA ILE A 68 7.60 -11.54 6.40
C ILE A 68 6.48 -12.24 7.17
N ARG A 69 6.71 -12.51 8.46
CA ARG A 69 5.80 -13.25 9.34
C ARG A 69 5.24 -12.40 10.48
N THR A 70 5.98 -11.38 10.90
CA THR A 70 5.62 -10.53 12.04
C THR A 70 5.53 -9.07 11.63
N GLN A 71 4.83 -8.29 12.45
CA GLN A 71 4.73 -6.85 12.22
C GLN A 71 6.10 -6.17 12.36
N GLU A 72 6.95 -6.64 13.28
CA GLU A 72 8.31 -6.16 13.49
C GLU A 72 9.17 -6.35 12.24
N GLU A 73 9.12 -7.53 11.62
CA GLU A 73 9.80 -7.80 10.35
C GLU A 73 9.28 -6.91 9.24
N GLY A 74 7.96 -6.69 9.21
CA GLY A 74 7.29 -5.81 8.24
C GLY A 74 7.75 -4.35 8.37
N VAL A 75 7.74 -3.81 9.59
CA VAL A 75 8.22 -2.45 9.86
C VAL A 75 9.70 -2.32 9.50
N ALA A 76 10.53 -3.30 9.87
CA ALA A 76 11.95 -3.31 9.50
C ALA A 76 12.15 -3.37 7.97
N TYR A 77 11.31 -4.10 7.26
CA TYR A 77 11.33 -4.16 5.80
C TYR A 77 10.98 -2.79 5.18
N ILE A 78 9.95 -2.11 5.66
CA ILE A 78 9.60 -0.77 5.18
C ILE A 78 10.75 0.20 5.44
N HIS A 79 11.39 0.17 6.62
CA HIS A 79 12.56 1.01 6.90
C HIS A 79 13.69 0.78 5.89
N ARG A 80 13.99 -0.47 5.51
CA ARG A 80 15.01 -0.77 4.49
C ARG A 80 14.65 -0.19 3.12
N LEU A 81 13.37 -0.23 2.74
CA LEU A 81 12.91 0.37 1.48
C LEU A 81 13.03 1.90 1.51
N LEU A 82 12.70 2.53 2.63
CA LEU A 82 12.89 3.98 2.80
C LEU A 82 14.38 4.35 2.73
N ASP A 83 15.27 3.55 3.33
CA ASP A 83 16.72 3.75 3.23
C ASP A 83 17.20 3.68 1.77
N ALA A 84 16.72 2.69 1.02
CA ALA A 84 17.06 2.51 -0.39
C ALA A 84 16.56 3.69 -1.27
N HIS A 85 15.39 4.26 -0.95
CA HIS A 85 14.81 5.39 -1.69
C HIS A 85 15.45 6.73 -1.34
N GLY A 86 16.06 6.86 -0.16
CA GLY A 86 16.75 8.07 0.24
C GLY A 86 15.89 9.34 0.11
N ASP A 87 16.38 10.33 -0.61
CA ASP A 87 15.71 11.62 -0.79
C ASP A 87 14.35 11.53 -1.53
N LEU A 88 14.09 10.46 -2.29
CA LEU A 88 12.79 10.24 -2.93
C LEU A 88 11.66 10.08 -1.90
N CYS A 89 11.98 9.68 -0.67
CA CYS A 89 11.00 9.57 0.41
C CYS A 89 10.33 10.91 0.76
N ARG A 90 10.93 12.04 0.43
CA ARG A 90 10.31 13.38 0.61
C ARG A 90 9.06 13.57 -0.25
N ALA A 91 8.90 12.75 -1.29
CA ALA A 91 7.68 12.74 -2.10
C ALA A 91 6.53 11.96 -1.46
N ILE A 92 6.76 11.20 -0.38
CA ILE A 92 5.70 10.49 0.34
C ILE A 92 4.94 11.52 1.17
N ARG A 93 3.78 11.93 0.67
CA ARG A 93 2.90 12.89 1.32
C ARG A 93 1.73 12.23 2.03
N GLY A 94 1.36 11.02 1.62
CA GLY A 94 0.29 10.25 2.23
C GLY A 94 0.74 8.85 2.61
N VAL A 95 0.08 8.30 3.62
CA VAL A 95 0.23 6.89 4.03
C VAL A 95 -1.15 6.28 4.22
N HIS A 96 -1.41 5.17 3.51
CA HIS A 96 -2.45 4.22 3.86
C HIS A 96 -1.85 3.23 4.87
N LEU A 97 -2.28 3.35 6.12
CA LEU A 97 -1.73 2.59 7.22
C LEU A 97 -2.57 1.37 7.52
N ASN A 98 -2.08 0.24 7.05
CA ASN A 98 -2.64 -1.09 7.27
C ASN A 98 -1.53 -2.14 7.18
N GLN A 99 -1.81 -3.38 7.55
CA GLN A 99 -0.91 -4.50 7.33
C GLN A 99 -1.66 -5.73 6.82
N SER A 100 -0.98 -6.50 5.97
CA SER A 100 -1.47 -7.74 5.37
C SER A 100 -0.34 -8.77 5.34
N LEU A 101 -0.14 -9.50 6.45
CA LEU A 101 0.88 -10.54 6.58
C LEU A 101 0.33 -11.88 6.06
N THR A 102 0.15 -11.99 4.76
CA THR A 102 -0.55 -13.11 4.09
C THR A 102 0.35 -13.98 3.23
N GLY A 103 1.67 -13.93 3.47
CA GLY A 103 2.66 -14.68 2.68
C GLY A 103 2.40 -16.19 2.63
N ASP A 104 1.91 -16.81 3.71
CA ASP A 104 1.57 -18.24 3.73
C ASP A 104 0.41 -18.55 2.80
N TYR A 105 -0.66 -17.75 2.86
CA TYR A 105 -1.79 -17.88 1.95
C TYR A 105 -1.35 -17.71 0.49
N CYS A 106 -0.52 -16.70 0.20
CA CYS A 106 -0.03 -16.47 -1.16
C CYS A 106 0.81 -17.66 -1.67
N ARG A 107 1.67 -18.24 -0.85
CA ARG A 107 2.45 -19.43 -1.23
C ARG A 107 1.57 -20.64 -1.47
N GLU A 108 0.57 -20.87 -0.62
CA GLU A 108 -0.37 -21.98 -0.77
C GLU A 108 -1.14 -21.86 -2.10
N ILE A 109 -1.69 -20.70 -2.42
CA ILE A 109 -2.41 -20.48 -3.68
C ILE A 109 -1.50 -20.61 -4.90
N MET A 110 -0.24 -20.18 -4.81
CA MET A 110 0.71 -20.35 -5.91
C MET A 110 1.10 -21.81 -6.12
N ALA A 111 1.21 -22.59 -5.05
CA ALA A 111 1.52 -24.02 -5.13
C ALA A 111 0.32 -24.86 -5.57
N HIS A 112 -0.88 -24.48 -5.14
CA HIS A 112 -2.14 -25.20 -5.39
C HIS A 112 -3.22 -24.21 -5.87
N PRO A 113 -3.10 -23.69 -7.11
CA PRO A 113 -4.07 -22.74 -7.63
C PRO A 113 -5.47 -23.40 -7.70
N PRO A 114 -6.52 -22.72 -7.20
CA PRO A 114 -7.85 -23.26 -7.23
C PRO A 114 -8.40 -23.37 -8.66
N GLU A 115 -9.25 -24.37 -8.89
CA GLU A 115 -9.98 -24.43 -10.14
C GLU A 115 -10.95 -23.24 -10.23
N MET A 116 -10.87 -22.53 -11.34
CA MET A 116 -11.73 -21.38 -11.59
C MET A 116 -13.14 -21.85 -12.03
N GLY A 117 -14.14 -21.22 -11.45
CA GLY A 117 -15.53 -21.51 -11.81
C GLY A 117 -15.81 -21.30 -13.29
N GLU A 118 -16.68 -22.10 -13.86
CA GLU A 118 -17.01 -22.10 -15.30
C GLU A 118 -17.70 -20.80 -15.76
N THR A 119 -18.48 -20.16 -14.86
CA THR A 119 -19.25 -18.97 -15.20
C THR A 119 -18.55 -17.69 -14.70
N TYR A 120 -18.80 -16.55 -15.38
CA TYR A 120 -18.26 -15.26 -14.97
C TYR A 120 -18.60 -14.88 -13.52
N PRO A 121 -19.86 -15.04 -13.03
CA PRO A 121 -20.17 -14.72 -11.63
C PRO A 121 -19.36 -15.54 -10.63
N LYS A 122 -19.18 -16.85 -10.86
CA LYS A 122 -18.38 -17.71 -9.98
C LYS A 122 -16.89 -17.31 -9.99
N ARG A 123 -16.33 -17.01 -11.16
CA ARG A 123 -14.95 -16.53 -11.25
C ARG A 123 -14.78 -15.20 -10.54
N SER A 124 -15.72 -14.29 -10.72
CA SER A 124 -15.69 -12.96 -10.08
C SER A 124 -15.72 -13.09 -8.56
N GLU A 125 -16.61 -13.91 -8.01
CA GLU A 125 -16.69 -14.20 -6.58
C GLU A 125 -15.36 -14.77 -6.03
N GLN A 126 -14.79 -15.75 -6.73
CA GLN A 126 -13.50 -16.34 -6.35
C GLN A 126 -12.36 -15.31 -6.39
N MET A 127 -12.34 -14.43 -7.40
CA MET A 127 -11.34 -13.38 -7.51
C MET A 127 -11.47 -12.35 -6.39
N PHE A 128 -12.69 -11.94 -6.04
CA PHE A 128 -12.93 -11.04 -4.90
C PHE A 128 -12.50 -11.68 -3.59
N TYR A 129 -12.89 -12.94 -3.35
CA TYR A 129 -12.45 -13.67 -2.16
C TYR A 129 -10.91 -13.74 -2.07
N HIS A 130 -10.27 -14.06 -3.20
CA HIS A 130 -8.81 -14.11 -3.27
C HIS A 130 -8.18 -12.74 -2.97
N ALA A 131 -8.69 -11.68 -3.56
CA ALA A 131 -8.19 -10.32 -3.32
C ALA A 131 -8.22 -9.95 -1.83
N PHE A 132 -9.36 -10.16 -1.16
CA PHE A 132 -9.48 -9.90 0.28
C PHE A 132 -8.71 -10.88 1.17
N ALA A 133 -8.43 -12.08 0.71
CA ALA A 133 -7.60 -13.03 1.44
C ALA A 133 -6.10 -12.70 1.34
N VAL A 134 -5.69 -12.06 0.26
CA VAL A 134 -4.33 -11.52 0.09
C VAL A 134 -4.19 -10.22 0.87
N ASP A 135 -5.07 -9.28 0.65
CA ASP A 135 -4.98 -7.92 1.16
C ASP A 135 -6.03 -7.68 2.25
N LYS A 136 -5.64 -7.94 3.49
CA LYS A 136 -6.55 -7.99 4.65
C LYS A 136 -6.79 -6.65 5.33
N HIS A 137 -5.95 -5.68 5.10
CA HIS A 137 -6.06 -4.35 5.69
C HIS A 137 -6.31 -4.38 7.22
N LEU A 138 -5.43 -5.07 7.95
CA LEU A 138 -5.49 -5.18 9.41
C LEU A 138 -4.73 -4.03 10.09
N PRO A 139 -5.04 -3.67 11.35
CA PRO A 139 -4.28 -2.66 12.06
C PRO A 139 -2.89 -3.18 12.47
N PHE A 140 -1.92 -2.27 12.53
CA PHE A 140 -0.74 -2.51 13.35
C PHE A 140 -1.09 -2.39 14.83
N THR A 141 -0.49 -3.22 15.68
CA THR A 141 -0.78 -3.25 17.12
C THR A 141 0.40 -2.84 18.00
N GLY A 142 1.52 -2.44 17.36
CA GLY A 142 2.77 -2.06 18.02
C GLY A 142 3.91 -2.03 17.01
N ALA A 143 5.00 -2.75 17.31
CA ALA A 143 6.09 -3.07 16.38
C ALA A 143 6.88 -1.87 15.81
N GLY A 144 6.99 -0.74 16.52
CA GLY A 144 7.71 0.43 16.02
C GLY A 144 6.97 1.21 14.93
N ILE A 145 5.67 1.00 14.80
CA ILE A 145 4.89 1.68 13.75
C ILE A 145 4.83 3.20 13.97
N LYS A 146 4.85 3.64 15.23
CA LYS A 146 4.89 5.06 15.55
C LYS A 146 6.18 5.70 15.02
N GLU A 147 7.31 5.08 15.28
CA GLU A 147 8.63 5.54 14.84
C GLU A 147 8.73 5.55 13.30
N LEU A 148 8.08 4.59 12.63
CA LEU A 148 7.99 4.58 11.16
C LEU A 148 7.19 5.78 10.64
N ILE A 149 6.02 6.06 11.21
CA ILE A 149 5.19 7.20 10.82
C ILE A 149 5.88 8.53 11.16
N ASP A 150 6.51 8.64 12.32
CA ASP A 150 7.29 9.82 12.68
C ASP A 150 8.47 10.06 11.70
N ARG A 151 9.10 9.00 11.21
CA ARG A 151 10.16 9.08 10.19
C ARG A 151 9.63 9.57 8.83
N ILE A 152 8.48 9.05 8.39
CA ILE A 152 7.88 9.45 7.11
C ILE A 152 7.33 10.87 7.22
N ALA A 153 6.71 11.21 8.35
CA ALA A 153 6.05 12.48 8.63
C ALA A 153 5.06 12.89 7.52
N PRO A 154 4.08 12.05 7.16
CA PRO A 154 3.19 12.30 6.03
C PRO A 154 2.22 13.47 6.34
N GLU A 155 1.79 14.19 5.28
CA GLU A 155 0.72 15.20 5.37
C GLU A 155 -0.66 14.55 5.61
N TYR A 156 -0.84 13.34 5.09
CA TYR A 156 -2.11 12.59 5.16
C TYR A 156 -1.84 11.19 5.72
N LEU A 157 -2.55 10.82 6.78
CA LEU A 157 -2.50 9.48 7.36
C LEU A 157 -3.91 8.90 7.39
N THR A 158 -4.14 7.89 6.57
CA THR A 158 -5.42 7.18 6.47
C THR A 158 -5.29 5.79 7.10
N PHE A 159 -6.19 5.45 8.00
CA PHE A 159 -6.33 4.08 8.48
C PHE A 159 -7.28 3.35 7.53
N GLU A 160 -6.74 2.47 6.74
CA GLU A 160 -7.49 1.76 5.72
C GLU A 160 -7.74 0.32 6.18
N PHE A 161 -8.93 0.05 6.67
CA PHE A 161 -9.30 -1.24 7.23
C PHE A 161 -10.43 -1.91 6.46
N ILE A 162 -10.30 -3.21 6.23
CA ILE A 162 -11.39 -4.06 5.77
C ILE A 162 -11.99 -4.75 7.00
N THR A 163 -13.29 -4.54 7.25
CA THR A 163 -13.97 -5.01 8.45
C THR A 163 -15.35 -5.57 8.11
N GLU A 164 -15.78 -6.58 8.88
CA GLU A 164 -17.07 -7.25 8.71
C GLU A 164 -18.20 -6.59 9.53
N SER A 165 -17.84 -5.78 10.52
CA SER A 165 -18.81 -5.09 11.37
C SER A 165 -18.28 -3.75 11.87
N ARG A 166 -19.18 -2.92 12.34
CA ARG A 166 -18.86 -1.63 12.97
C ARG A 166 -18.05 -1.82 14.25
N GLU A 167 -18.38 -2.83 15.06
CA GLU A 167 -17.69 -3.16 16.30
C GLU A 167 -16.23 -3.56 16.02
N GLN A 168 -16.01 -4.34 14.96
CA GLN A 168 -14.67 -4.71 14.52
C GLN A 168 -13.89 -3.48 14.04
N HIS A 169 -14.54 -2.59 13.26
CA HIS A 169 -13.93 -1.35 12.81
C HIS A 169 -13.49 -0.47 13.99
N GLU A 170 -14.34 -0.31 14.99
CA GLU A 170 -14.01 0.43 16.22
C GLU A 170 -12.84 -0.21 16.98
N ALA A 171 -12.78 -1.54 17.04
CA ALA A 171 -11.68 -2.27 17.66
C ALA A 171 -10.36 -2.05 16.94
N TYR A 172 -10.37 -2.11 15.61
CA TYR A 172 -9.20 -1.86 14.77
C TYR A 172 -8.70 -0.42 14.91
N LEU A 173 -9.62 0.54 14.88
CA LEU A 173 -9.31 1.95 15.07
C LEU A 173 -8.64 2.22 16.43
N LYS A 174 -9.17 1.62 17.49
CA LYS A 174 -8.59 1.72 18.85
C LYS A 174 -7.20 1.09 18.91
N ALA A 175 -7.02 -0.09 18.30
CA ALA A 175 -5.72 -0.77 18.26
C ALA A 175 -4.67 0.07 17.52
N GLN A 176 -5.02 0.59 16.33
CA GLN A 176 -4.12 1.41 15.52
C GLN A 176 -3.74 2.73 16.21
N LYS A 177 -4.73 3.43 16.81
CA LYS A 177 -4.47 4.65 17.57
C LYS A 177 -3.51 4.38 18.75
N ARG A 178 -3.74 3.28 19.49
CA ARG A 178 -2.86 2.89 20.60
C ARG A 178 -1.43 2.63 20.12
N ALA A 179 -1.26 1.91 19.00
CA ALA A 179 0.05 1.63 18.43
C ALA A 179 0.82 2.90 18.02
N LEU A 180 0.08 3.95 17.63
CA LEU A 180 0.63 5.27 17.32
C LEU A 180 0.79 6.20 18.53
N GLY A 181 0.40 5.77 19.73
CA GLY A 181 0.40 6.63 20.92
C GLY A 181 -0.65 7.76 20.89
N MET A 182 -1.68 7.62 20.06
CA MET A 182 -2.80 8.56 19.97
C MET A 182 -3.86 8.23 21.02
N GLN A 183 -4.47 9.28 21.60
CA GLN A 183 -5.58 9.13 22.55
C GLN A 183 -6.93 8.96 21.86
#